data_d9cd5e2c761cc0d093d8f1b117cd0b60
#
_entry.id   d9cd5e2c761cc0d093d8f1b117cd0b60
#
_cell.length_a   1.000
_cell.length_b   1.000
_cell.length_c   1.000
_cell.angle_alpha   90.00
_cell.angle_beta   90.00
_cell.angle_gamma   90.00
#
_symmetry.space_group_name_H-M   'P 1'
#
loop_
_entity.id
_entity.type
_entity.pdbx_description
1 polymer ?
#
loop_
_entity_poly.entity_id
_entity_poly.type
_entity_poly.pdbx_seq_one_letter_code
_entity_poly.pdbx_strand_id
1 'polypeptide(L)'
;MNKTEFVEQLAKEADLTKKDARKAVEGMVEIITKSLSKNEPVVITGFGKFEARTRKASTRMNPQTGKKIKVPAKVVPAFKAGKTLKTIVGKKAKKT
;
A
#
# COMPACT_ATOMS: atom_id res chain seq x y z
N MET A 1 -14.49 -1.10 0.36
CA MET A 1 -14.39 -1.02 1.83
C MET A 1 -13.55 0.18 2.22
N ASN A 2 -14.08 1.02 3.10
CA ASN A 2 -13.34 2.17 3.59
C ASN A 2 -12.68 1.86 4.95
N LYS A 3 -11.99 2.86 5.53
CA LYS A 3 -11.29 2.67 6.81
C LYS A 3 -12.25 2.27 7.94
N THR A 4 -13.42 2.89 8.01
CA THR A 4 -14.42 2.61 9.05
C THR A 4 -14.90 1.17 8.97
N GLU A 5 -15.24 0.70 7.78
CA GLU A 5 -15.66 -0.67 7.56
C GLU A 5 -14.54 -1.67 7.84
N PHE A 6 -13.32 -1.32 7.47
CA PHE A 6 -12.16 -2.15 7.73
C PHE A 6 -11.92 -2.31 9.22
N VAL A 7 -12.02 -1.21 10.00
CA VAL A 7 -11.87 -1.25 11.45
C VAL A 7 -12.94 -2.15 12.09
N GLU A 8 -14.18 -2.07 11.62
CA GLU A 8 -15.26 -2.90 12.13
C GLU A 8 -15.00 -4.39 11.87
N GLN A 9 -14.56 -4.72 10.68
CA GLN A 9 -14.22 -6.12 10.36
C GLN A 9 -13.01 -6.61 11.14
N LEU A 10 -12.00 -5.77 11.30
CA LEU A 10 -10.83 -6.12 12.09
C LEU A 10 -11.20 -6.38 13.54
N ALA A 11 -12.09 -5.58 14.10
CA ALA A 11 -12.55 -5.77 15.46
C ALA A 11 -13.19 -7.16 15.64
N LYS A 12 -13.99 -7.60 14.68
CA LYS A 12 -14.60 -8.92 14.71
C LYS A 12 -13.58 -10.03 14.50
N GLU A 13 -12.73 -9.88 13.50
CA GLU A 13 -11.76 -10.90 13.12
C GLU A 13 -10.71 -11.14 14.20
N ALA A 14 -10.25 -10.09 14.85
CA ALA A 14 -9.21 -10.16 15.87
C ALA A 14 -9.76 -10.17 17.30
N ASP A 15 -11.08 -10.20 17.46
CA ASP A 15 -11.75 -10.16 18.75
C ASP A 15 -11.30 -8.96 19.59
N LEU A 16 -11.35 -7.79 18.97
CA LEU A 16 -10.99 -6.52 19.59
C LEU A 16 -12.21 -5.61 19.69
N THR A 17 -12.15 -4.64 20.59
CA THR A 17 -13.11 -3.54 20.56
C THR A 17 -12.87 -2.68 19.32
N LYS A 18 -13.88 -1.93 18.89
CA LYS A 18 -13.73 -1.01 17.77
C LYS A 18 -12.63 0.03 18.04
N LYS A 19 -12.54 0.48 19.30
CA LYS A 19 -11.49 1.42 19.72
C LYS A 19 -10.10 0.84 19.53
N ASP A 20 -9.88 -0.38 20.01
CA ASP A 20 -8.58 -1.03 19.90
C ASP A 20 -8.25 -1.40 18.46
N ALA A 21 -9.24 -1.83 17.69
CA ALA A 21 -9.05 -2.10 16.26
C ALA A 21 -8.65 -0.84 15.49
N ARG A 22 -9.26 0.30 15.82
CA ARG A 22 -8.88 1.58 15.20
C ARG A 22 -7.45 1.95 15.53
N LYS A 23 -7.06 1.81 16.79
CA LYS A 23 -5.67 2.07 17.21
C LYS A 23 -4.68 1.15 16.50
N ALA A 24 -5.06 -0.12 16.30
CA ALA A 24 -4.20 -1.07 15.60
C ALA A 24 -4.00 -0.67 14.14
N VAL A 25 -5.05 -0.26 13.45
CA VAL A 25 -4.96 0.20 12.05
C VAL A 25 -4.12 1.46 11.94
N GLU A 26 -4.37 2.44 12.80
CA GLU A 26 -3.61 3.69 12.81
C GLU A 26 -2.14 3.47 13.13
N GLY A 27 -1.85 2.60 14.09
CA GLY A 27 -0.48 2.24 14.44
C GLY A 27 0.23 1.54 13.30
N MET A 28 -0.45 0.64 12.61
CA MET A 28 0.11 -0.06 11.46
C MET A 28 0.47 0.92 10.34
N VAL A 29 -0.43 1.81 10.01
CA VAL A 29 -0.19 2.83 8.97
C VAL A 29 1.00 3.71 9.36
N GLU A 30 1.07 4.13 10.62
CA GLU A 30 2.16 4.98 11.11
C GLU A 30 3.51 4.27 11.06
N ILE A 31 3.57 3.02 11.49
CA ILE A 31 4.81 2.23 11.45
C ILE A 31 5.31 2.06 10.02
N ILE A 32 4.41 1.69 9.12
CA ILE A 32 4.76 1.50 7.70
C ILE A 32 5.25 2.82 7.11
N THR A 33 4.55 3.91 7.38
CA THR A 33 4.93 5.24 6.88
C THR A 33 6.31 5.64 7.37
N LYS A 34 6.59 5.47 8.66
CA LYS A 34 7.90 5.81 9.21
C LYS A 34 9.01 4.93 8.65
N SER A 35 8.77 3.63 8.52
CA SER A 35 9.77 2.72 7.98
C SER A 35 10.12 3.06 6.53
N LEU A 36 9.13 3.31 5.70
CA LEU A 36 9.35 3.67 4.30
C LEU A 36 10.02 5.04 4.17
N SER A 37 9.74 5.95 5.10
CA SER A 37 10.42 7.26 5.13
C SER A 37 11.92 7.12 5.39
N LYS A 38 12.33 6.06 6.07
CA LYS A 38 13.74 5.73 6.31
C LYS A 38 14.29 4.77 5.27
N ASN A 39 13.54 4.48 4.22
CA ASN A 39 13.88 3.52 3.18
C ASN A 39 14.06 2.09 3.73
N GLU A 40 13.31 1.75 4.76
CA GLU A 40 13.28 0.40 5.32
C GLU A 40 12.03 -0.33 4.85
N PRO A 41 12.16 -1.47 4.16
CA PRO A 41 10.99 -2.22 3.74
C PRO A 41 10.30 -2.92 4.91
N VAL A 42 8.99 -3.09 4.80
CA VAL A 42 8.20 -3.82 5.78
C VAL A 42 7.66 -5.08 5.10
N VAL A 43 8.09 -6.23 5.57
CA VAL A 43 7.67 -7.52 5.01
C VAL A 43 6.68 -8.18 5.96
N ILE A 44 5.50 -8.52 5.44
CA ILE A 44 4.50 -9.28 6.18
C ILE A 44 4.37 -10.63 5.48
N THR A 45 4.92 -11.67 6.11
CA THR A 45 4.95 -13.01 5.54
C THR A 45 3.53 -13.49 5.23
N GLY A 46 3.34 -14.00 4.02
CA GLY A 46 2.04 -14.49 3.56
C GLY A 46 1.13 -13.41 3.00
N PHE A 47 1.53 -12.14 3.09
CA PHE A 47 0.75 -11.02 2.58
C PHE A 47 1.49 -10.24 1.50
N GLY A 48 2.62 -9.65 1.84
CA GLY A 48 3.38 -8.86 0.87
C GLY A 48 4.44 -8.00 1.54
N LYS A 49 4.98 -7.10 0.73
CA LYS A 49 6.09 -6.23 1.13
C LYS A 49 5.76 -4.79 0.77
N PHE A 50 5.88 -3.92 1.76
CA PHE A 50 5.84 -2.47 1.53
C PHE A 50 7.26 -1.97 1.36
N GLU A 51 7.52 -1.18 0.34
CA GLU A 51 8.85 -0.67 0.05
C GLU A 51 8.80 0.73 -0.52
N ALA A 52 9.91 1.45 -0.43
CA ALA A 52 10.08 2.72 -1.09
C ALA A 52 10.83 2.47 -2.39
N ARG A 53 10.30 2.97 -3.49
CA ARG A 53 10.93 2.85 -4.82
C ARG A 53 11.31 4.21 -5.33
N THR A 54 12.49 4.28 -5.92
CA THR A 54 12.93 5.49 -6.61
C THR A 54 12.45 5.42 -8.04
N ARG A 55 11.64 6.39 -8.44
CA ARG A 55 11.29 6.57 -9.85
C ARG A 55 12.29 7.51 -10.47
N LYS A 56 12.87 7.09 -11.58
CA LYS A 56 13.82 7.91 -12.32
C LYS A 56 13.12 9.14 -12.90
N ALA A 57 13.88 10.21 -13.03
CA ALA A 57 13.41 11.40 -13.75
C ALA A 57 13.01 10.98 -15.17
N SER A 58 11.91 11.49 -15.64
CA SER A 58 11.43 11.21 -16.99
C SER A 58 10.88 12.46 -17.64
N THR A 59 10.80 12.44 -18.96
CA THR A 59 10.18 13.51 -19.72
C THR A 59 8.85 13.01 -20.26
N ARG A 60 7.79 13.74 -19.94
CA ARG A 60 6.44 13.41 -20.42
C ARG A 60 5.91 14.55 -21.27
N MET A 61 5.10 14.19 -22.25
CA MET A 61 4.43 15.17 -23.08
C MET A 61 3.03 15.45 -22.51
N ASN A 62 2.73 16.74 -22.33
CA ASN A 62 1.39 17.13 -21.92
C ASN A 62 0.47 17.03 -23.15
N PRO A 63 -0.54 16.16 -23.15
CA PRO A 63 -1.41 15.97 -24.32
C PRO A 63 -2.26 17.20 -24.67
N GLN A 64 -2.48 18.12 -23.72
CA GLN A 64 -3.27 19.31 -23.97
C GLN A 64 -2.46 20.43 -24.62
N THR A 65 -1.19 20.58 -24.26
CA THR A 65 -0.34 21.69 -24.75
C THR A 65 0.74 21.21 -25.71
N GLY A 66 0.98 19.92 -25.79
CA GLY A 66 2.06 19.36 -26.59
C GLY A 66 3.45 19.64 -26.04
N LYS A 67 3.57 20.28 -24.91
CA LYS A 67 4.85 20.62 -24.30
C LYS A 67 5.41 19.46 -23.50
N LYS A 68 6.73 19.30 -23.54
CA LYS A 68 7.44 18.32 -22.75
C LYS A 68 7.56 18.82 -21.32
N ILE A 69 7.21 17.95 -20.36
CA ILE A 69 7.35 18.24 -18.95
C ILE A 69 8.39 17.32 -18.35
N LYS A 70 9.37 17.89 -17.67
CA LYS A 70 10.35 17.10 -16.92
C LYS A 70 9.77 16.71 -15.57
N VAL A 71 9.66 15.40 -15.33
CA VAL A 71 9.24 14.87 -14.05
C VAL A 71 10.51 14.51 -13.27
N PRO A 72 10.78 15.16 -12.11
CA PRO A 72 11.97 14.84 -11.34
C PRO A 72 11.89 13.45 -10.73
N ALA A 73 13.05 12.91 -10.37
CA ALA A 73 13.13 11.65 -9.65
C ALA A 73 12.40 11.78 -8.31
N LYS A 74 11.60 10.76 -7.96
CA LYS A 74 10.86 10.72 -6.70
C LYS A 74 11.01 9.37 -6.03
N VAL A 75 11.00 9.37 -4.70
CA VAL A 75 10.84 8.16 -3.92
C VAL A 75 9.37 8.02 -3.60
N VAL A 76 8.78 6.90 -3.97
CA VAL A 76 7.35 6.64 -3.79
C VAL A 76 7.14 5.34 -3.04
N PRO A 77 6.07 5.25 -2.21
CA PRO A 77 5.74 3.98 -1.58
C PRO A 77 5.17 3.00 -2.62
N ALA A 78 5.47 1.72 -2.44
CA ALA A 78 4.96 0.67 -3.30
C ALA A 78 4.64 -0.56 -2.46
N PHE A 79 3.62 -1.30 -2.87
CA PHE A 79 3.28 -2.57 -2.26
C PHE A 79 3.49 -3.68 -3.27
N LYS A 80 4.27 -4.68 -2.89
CA LYS A 80 4.50 -5.87 -3.70
C LYS A 80 3.79 -7.04 -3.04
N ALA A 81 2.74 -7.54 -3.68
CA ALA A 81 1.97 -8.65 -3.15
C ALA A 81 2.81 -9.93 -3.08
N GLY A 82 2.65 -10.67 -1.98
CA GLY A 82 3.30 -11.95 -1.83
C GLY A 82 2.64 -13.04 -2.68
N LYS A 83 3.34 -14.14 -2.88
CA LYS A 83 2.86 -15.26 -3.69
C LYS A 83 1.52 -15.80 -3.20
N THR A 84 1.39 -15.99 -1.89
CA THR A 84 0.15 -16.50 -1.29
C THR A 84 -1.04 -15.59 -1.57
N LEU A 85 -0.86 -14.30 -1.37
CA LEU A 85 -1.91 -13.31 -1.63
C LEU A 85 -2.30 -13.30 -3.10
N LYS A 86 -1.33 -13.31 -4.01
CA LYS A 86 -1.59 -13.33 -5.45
C LYS A 86 -2.38 -14.57 -5.85
N THR A 87 -2.04 -15.73 -5.30
CA THR A 87 -2.70 -16.99 -5.61
C THR A 87 -4.16 -16.96 -5.15
N ILE A 88 -4.41 -16.52 -3.93
CA ILE A 88 -5.77 -16.47 -3.36
C ILE A 88 -6.64 -15.49 -4.15
N VAL A 89 -6.15 -14.29 -4.39
CA VAL A 89 -6.89 -13.27 -5.12
C VAL A 89 -7.13 -13.70 -6.56
N GLY A 90 -6.13 -14.30 -7.21
CA GLY A 90 -6.28 -14.77 -8.58
C GLY A 90 -7.33 -15.86 -8.74
N LYS A 91 -7.53 -16.69 -7.73
CA LYS A 91 -8.55 -17.75 -7.75
C LYS A 91 -9.95 -17.23 -7.44
N LYS A 92 -10.09 -16.34 -6.45
CA LYS A 92 -11.39 -15.90 -5.96
C LYS A 92 -11.93 -14.65 -6.64
N ALA A 93 -11.07 -13.74 -7.04
CA ALA A 93 -11.45 -12.50 -7.73
C ALA A 93 -11.19 -12.63 -9.22
N LYS A 94 -11.69 -13.70 -9.82
CA LYS A 94 -11.47 -14.00 -11.23
C LYS A 94 -12.13 -12.94 -12.10
N LYS A 95 -11.34 -12.23 -12.87
CA LYS A 95 -11.84 -11.32 -13.88
C LYS A 95 -12.13 -12.12 -15.15
N THR A 96 -13.34 -12.02 -15.59
CA THR A 96 -13.74 -12.53 -16.92
C THR A 96 -13.49 -11.47 -17.97
#